data_eb3e766d81f8272904f37ed3cba9fda1
#
_entry.id   eb3e766d81f8272904f37ed3cba9fda1
#
_cell.length_a   1.000
_cell.length_b   1.000
_cell.length_c   1.000
_cell.angle_alpha   90.00
_cell.angle_beta   90.00
_cell.angle_gamma   90.00
#
_symmetry.space_group_name_H-M   'P 1'
#
loop_
_entity.id
_entity.type
_entity.pdbx_description
1 polymer ?
#
loop_
_entity_poly.entity_id
_entity_poly.type
_entity_poly.pdbx_seq_one_letter_code
_entity_poly.pdbx_strand_id
1 'polypeptide(L)'
;MPIQASESPVVPRVLTIAGSDPSGGAGIQADLKTFLALHTYGLSVITSLTAQNTMGVTSIHTPPAAFVKQQFDTVTEDIDINAIKIGMLSNASVVSQVAELLKEWRQANSGPVVLDTVMVATSGALLLEHDAVRVIKEELLKYASIITPNISEAVHLLKETQFASVVPTSSPTLSDLQSMAKALGELGAKNVLVKGGHAAMPLSSIRSELLAKGVDVFDEALDSEVQAYDRERNASILLRSECNTTLSKLAFALNASVYSLNGADICFTRSASDLMCLHAPCDSYTADVLYETERGHFTIFIKPTIPTTATHGTGCTLSSAIAAMCAHGYPIRLAVAYALQFMQRVLASGLDKVGHGHGPLNHDANLMSRGVALRTPSNPAPLTTMLASRSWKAWRSYTRHPFVQQLGQATLPKESLCWFMLQDYAYLKQYARALSKAVAHPASNLEDMKSCAAMSKAVLEEMQLHVRVCERLGISSEDMESTMESRATVAYTRFFLDVADEGLLPLMISLASCAVGYAEVGLWLEKERD
;
A
#
# COMPACT_ATOMS: atom_id res chain seq x y z
N MET A 1 -1.77 29.14 35.89
CA MET A 1 -0.47 28.86 35.24
C MET A 1 -0.61 29.17 33.76
N PRO A 2 0.23 30.00 33.15
CA PRO A 2 0.16 30.20 31.71
C PRO A 2 0.47 28.86 31.02
N ILE A 3 -0.37 28.49 30.07
CA ILE A 3 -0.15 27.35 29.17
C ILE A 3 1.13 27.71 28.40
N GLN A 4 2.25 27.01 28.67
CA GLN A 4 3.42 27.09 27.84
C GLN A 4 2.97 26.71 26.42
N ALA A 5 3.12 27.65 25.49
CA ALA A 5 2.93 27.37 24.07
C ALA A 5 3.87 26.20 23.73
N SER A 6 3.32 25.04 23.38
CA SER A 6 4.11 23.97 22.82
C SER A 6 4.81 24.50 21.58
N GLU A 7 6.12 24.32 21.49
CA GLU A 7 6.86 24.67 20.27
C GLU A 7 6.13 24.07 19.08
N SER A 8 5.89 24.89 18.06
CA SER A 8 5.23 24.43 16.84
C SER A 8 6.05 23.25 16.27
N PRO A 9 5.43 22.14 15.88
CA PRO A 9 6.17 20.99 15.36
C PRO A 9 6.98 21.44 14.14
N VAL A 10 8.30 21.18 14.19
CA VAL A 10 9.19 21.51 13.09
C VAL A 10 8.83 20.63 11.89
N VAL A 11 8.30 21.24 10.82
CA VAL A 11 7.95 20.53 9.60
C VAL A 11 9.24 20.14 8.87
N PRO A 12 9.48 18.86 8.53
CA PRO A 12 10.66 18.47 7.77
C PRO A 12 10.68 19.11 6.38
N ARG A 13 11.87 19.55 5.93
CA ARG A 13 12.09 20.27 4.67
C ARG A 13 12.80 19.35 3.68
N VAL A 14 12.19 19.20 2.50
CA VAL A 14 12.72 18.33 1.43
C VAL A 14 12.96 19.16 0.17
N LEU A 15 14.18 19.13 -0.34
CA LEU A 15 14.53 19.78 -1.60
C LEU A 15 14.45 18.80 -2.76
N THR A 16 13.69 19.12 -3.81
CA THR A 16 13.79 18.43 -5.09
C THR A 16 14.70 19.19 -6.06
N ILE A 17 15.60 18.47 -6.73
CA ILE A 17 16.45 18.96 -7.81
C ILE A 17 16.02 18.19 -9.06
N ALA A 18 15.16 18.78 -9.91
CA ALA A 18 14.54 18.07 -11.02
C ALA A 18 14.00 18.99 -12.11
N GLY A 19 13.59 18.41 -13.22
CA GLY A 19 12.87 19.09 -14.29
C GLY A 19 11.41 19.39 -13.92
N SER A 20 10.85 20.41 -14.60
CA SER A 20 9.46 20.81 -14.47
C SER A 20 8.58 20.08 -15.50
N ASP A 21 7.42 19.59 -15.09
CA ASP A 21 6.35 19.05 -15.96
C ASP A 21 5.12 19.96 -15.89
N PRO A 22 4.83 20.79 -16.93
CA PRO A 22 3.70 21.71 -16.92
C PRO A 22 2.33 21.01 -16.88
N SER A 23 2.25 19.72 -17.23
CA SER A 23 1.01 18.93 -17.07
C SER A 23 0.72 18.58 -15.59
N GLY A 24 1.71 18.75 -14.73
CA GLY A 24 1.58 18.58 -13.29
C GLY A 24 1.59 17.14 -12.80
N GLY A 25 1.81 16.15 -13.68
CA GLY A 25 1.79 14.71 -13.36
C GLY A 25 3.13 14.15 -12.92
N ALA A 26 4.24 14.75 -13.32
CA ALA A 26 5.61 14.33 -13.01
C ALA A 26 6.50 15.50 -12.58
N GLY A 27 7.82 15.31 -12.58
CA GLY A 27 8.80 16.34 -12.26
C GLY A 27 8.60 16.99 -10.90
N ILE A 28 9.07 18.23 -10.76
CA ILE A 28 8.94 18.98 -9.49
C ILE A 28 7.49 19.14 -9.04
N GLN A 29 6.52 19.16 -9.96
CA GLN A 29 5.11 19.29 -9.62
C GLN A 29 4.58 18.05 -8.89
N ALA A 30 4.93 16.86 -9.34
CA ALA A 30 4.62 15.61 -8.63
C ALA A 30 5.38 15.52 -7.29
N ASP A 31 6.65 15.97 -7.28
CA ASP A 31 7.49 15.99 -6.09
C ASP A 31 6.87 16.86 -4.99
N LEU A 32 6.54 18.11 -5.30
CA LEU A 32 5.96 19.06 -4.34
C LEU A 32 4.58 18.62 -3.84
N LYS A 33 3.73 18.04 -4.71
CA LYS A 33 2.45 17.43 -4.32
C LYS A 33 2.67 16.26 -3.36
N THR A 34 3.66 15.42 -3.62
CA THR A 34 4.02 14.28 -2.77
C THR A 34 4.52 14.75 -1.41
N PHE A 35 5.38 15.75 -1.37
CA PHE A 35 5.89 16.35 -0.13
C PHE A 35 4.75 16.89 0.73
N LEU A 36 3.82 17.66 0.11
CA LEU A 36 2.63 18.17 0.80
C LEU A 36 1.76 17.01 1.34
N ALA A 37 1.49 15.99 0.53
CA ALA A 37 0.67 14.84 0.91
C ALA A 37 1.28 14.02 2.06
N LEU A 38 2.61 14.12 2.25
CA LEU A 38 3.35 13.42 3.29
C LEU A 38 3.84 14.37 4.41
N HIS A 39 3.20 15.53 4.55
CA HIS A 39 3.41 16.49 5.63
C HIS A 39 4.86 16.99 5.74
N THR A 40 5.53 17.24 4.60
CA THR A 40 6.84 17.87 4.52
C THR A 40 6.74 19.19 3.75
N TYR A 41 7.62 20.14 4.07
CA TYR A 41 7.74 21.39 3.32
C TYR A 41 8.64 21.17 2.11
N GLY A 42 8.09 21.31 0.92
CA GLY A 42 8.78 21.07 -0.34
C GLY A 42 9.47 22.32 -0.88
N LEU A 43 10.74 22.17 -1.24
CA LEU A 43 11.58 23.18 -1.89
C LEU A 43 12.00 22.63 -3.28
N SER A 44 12.36 23.51 -4.21
CA SER A 44 12.74 23.06 -5.56
C SER A 44 13.90 23.83 -6.17
N VAL A 45 14.78 23.12 -6.86
CA VAL A 45 15.79 23.59 -7.80
C VAL A 45 15.45 23.02 -9.17
N ILE A 46 15.22 23.87 -10.15
CA ILE A 46 14.77 23.47 -11.48
C ILE A 46 15.98 23.24 -12.40
N THR A 47 16.09 22.04 -12.93
CA THR A 47 17.19 21.63 -13.83
C THR A 47 16.80 21.73 -15.30
N SER A 48 15.50 21.72 -15.61
CA SER A 48 14.99 21.88 -16.97
C SER A 48 13.51 22.26 -16.94
N LEU A 49 13.07 22.96 -17.99
CA LEU A 49 11.67 23.22 -18.27
C LEU A 49 11.26 22.37 -19.45
N THR A 50 10.17 21.62 -19.35
CA THR A 50 9.63 20.86 -20.47
C THR A 50 8.39 21.52 -21.05
N ALA A 51 8.19 21.38 -22.35
CA ALA A 51 6.89 21.54 -22.98
C ALA A 51 6.27 20.13 -23.08
N GLN A 52 5.45 19.77 -22.09
CA GLN A 52 5.01 18.41 -21.86
C GLN A 52 3.52 18.38 -21.54
N ASN A 53 2.86 17.29 -21.96
CA ASN A 53 1.49 16.95 -21.59
C ASN A 53 1.37 15.44 -21.33
N THR A 54 0.16 14.91 -21.11
CA THR A 54 -0.07 13.49 -20.84
C THR A 54 0.28 12.56 -22.01
N MET A 55 0.44 13.11 -23.22
CA MET A 55 0.77 12.34 -24.43
C MET A 55 2.29 12.30 -24.72
N GLY A 56 3.06 13.29 -24.26
CA GLY A 56 4.51 13.33 -24.52
C GLY A 56 5.18 14.65 -24.21
N VAL A 57 6.49 14.67 -24.51
CA VAL A 57 7.38 15.82 -24.39
C VAL A 57 7.71 16.34 -25.79
N THR A 58 7.41 17.62 -26.05
CA THR A 58 7.64 18.25 -27.36
C THR A 58 8.90 19.09 -27.39
N SER A 59 9.36 19.61 -26.24
CA SER A 59 10.59 20.42 -26.14
C SER A 59 11.12 20.43 -24.71
N ILE A 60 12.43 20.63 -24.58
CA ILE A 60 13.13 20.76 -23.29
C ILE A 60 14.02 21.99 -23.37
N HIS A 61 13.92 22.87 -22.37
CA HIS A 61 14.81 24.00 -22.16
C HIS A 61 15.61 23.79 -20.87
N THR A 62 16.93 23.70 -20.99
CA THR A 62 17.83 23.48 -19.85
C THR A 62 18.48 24.80 -19.47
N PRO A 63 18.30 25.32 -18.25
CA PRO A 63 19.01 26.49 -17.76
C PRO A 63 20.51 26.18 -17.66
N PRO A 64 21.39 27.20 -17.72
CA PRO A 64 22.82 27.01 -17.50
C PRO A 64 23.09 26.34 -16.15
N ALA A 65 24.07 25.43 -16.09
CA ALA A 65 24.43 24.71 -14.85
C ALA A 65 24.77 25.68 -13.71
N ALA A 66 25.41 26.81 -13.99
CA ALA A 66 25.67 27.87 -13.02
C ALA A 66 24.39 28.45 -12.41
N PHE A 67 23.27 28.50 -13.15
CA PHE A 67 21.99 28.95 -12.59
C PHE A 67 21.33 27.89 -11.72
N VAL A 68 21.54 26.61 -12.02
CA VAL A 68 21.15 25.51 -11.13
C VAL A 68 21.88 25.63 -9.78
N LYS A 69 23.20 25.93 -9.81
CA LYS A 69 23.96 26.20 -8.58
C LYS A 69 23.40 27.41 -7.84
N GLN A 70 23.14 28.53 -8.53
CA GLN A 70 22.60 29.72 -7.90
C GLN A 70 21.26 29.49 -7.21
N GLN A 71 20.34 28.72 -7.81
CA GLN A 71 19.09 28.35 -7.15
C GLN A 71 19.35 27.54 -5.87
N PHE A 72 20.26 26.58 -5.92
CA PHE A 72 20.61 25.74 -4.78
C PHE A 72 21.21 26.57 -3.65
N ASP A 73 22.22 27.38 -3.93
CA ASP A 73 22.90 28.22 -2.95
C ASP A 73 21.90 29.17 -2.27
N THR A 74 21.08 29.86 -3.05
CA THR A 74 20.09 30.81 -2.52
C THR A 74 19.10 30.16 -1.55
N VAL A 75 18.66 28.93 -1.85
CA VAL A 75 17.73 28.21 -0.97
C VAL A 75 18.44 27.71 0.28
N THR A 76 19.66 27.17 0.15
CA THR A 76 20.39 26.53 1.27
C THR A 76 21.09 27.54 2.18
N GLU A 77 21.28 28.78 1.75
CA GLU A 77 21.74 29.91 2.59
C GLU A 77 20.71 30.28 3.66
N ASP A 78 19.41 30.09 3.38
CA ASP A 78 18.32 30.49 4.28
C ASP A 78 17.63 29.32 4.96
N ILE A 79 17.51 28.16 4.29
CA ILE A 79 16.69 27.05 4.73
C ILE A 79 17.51 25.78 4.89
N ASP A 80 17.53 25.24 6.12
CA ASP A 80 18.12 23.92 6.39
C ASP A 80 17.34 22.79 5.71
N ILE A 81 18.02 21.90 5.01
CA ILE A 81 17.43 20.79 4.25
C ILE A 81 17.57 19.49 5.03
N ASN A 82 16.46 18.77 5.25
CA ASN A 82 16.45 17.48 5.93
C ASN A 82 16.68 16.29 4.98
N ALA A 83 16.24 16.39 3.71
CA ALA A 83 16.50 15.39 2.68
C ALA A 83 16.50 16.05 1.29
N ILE A 84 17.21 15.44 0.34
CA ILE A 84 17.24 15.86 -1.07
C ILE A 84 16.70 14.72 -1.93
N LYS A 85 15.81 15.05 -2.88
CA LYS A 85 15.42 14.17 -3.98
C LYS A 85 15.98 14.70 -5.27
N ILE A 86 16.59 13.85 -6.08
CA ILE A 86 17.08 14.18 -7.41
C ILE A 86 16.25 13.44 -8.45
N GLY A 87 15.76 14.17 -9.46
CA GLY A 87 15.02 13.61 -10.59
C GLY A 87 15.75 13.82 -11.90
N MET A 88 15.04 14.28 -12.94
CA MET A 88 15.58 14.54 -14.27
C MET A 88 16.67 15.63 -14.25
N LEU A 89 17.85 15.36 -14.80
CA LEU A 89 18.99 16.28 -14.84
C LEU A 89 19.37 16.76 -16.26
N SER A 90 18.70 16.24 -17.28
CA SER A 90 18.84 16.55 -18.73
C SER A 90 20.20 16.26 -19.38
N ASN A 91 21.30 16.86 -18.98
CA ASN A 91 22.61 16.72 -19.63
C ASN A 91 23.79 16.55 -18.65
N ALA A 92 24.95 16.17 -19.17
CA ALA A 92 26.16 15.91 -18.40
C ALA A 92 26.63 17.11 -17.57
N SER A 93 26.53 18.34 -18.10
CA SER A 93 26.96 19.55 -17.38
C SER A 93 26.13 19.80 -16.12
N VAL A 94 24.81 19.59 -16.19
CA VAL A 94 23.93 19.70 -15.02
C VAL A 94 24.21 18.56 -14.03
N VAL A 95 24.46 17.33 -14.49
CA VAL A 95 24.81 16.19 -13.62
C VAL A 95 26.09 16.49 -12.84
N SER A 96 27.18 16.92 -13.52
CA SER A 96 28.44 17.27 -12.86
C SER A 96 28.25 18.41 -11.86
N GLN A 97 27.48 19.45 -12.21
CA GLN A 97 27.20 20.56 -11.29
C GLN A 97 26.46 20.06 -10.02
N VAL A 98 25.45 19.20 -10.19
CA VAL A 98 24.70 18.64 -9.05
C VAL A 98 25.61 17.73 -8.20
N ALA A 99 26.50 16.96 -8.81
CA ALA A 99 27.46 16.14 -8.09
C ALA A 99 28.42 17.00 -7.23
N GLU A 100 28.87 18.16 -7.76
CA GLU A 100 29.70 19.10 -7.01
C GLU A 100 28.93 19.76 -5.87
N LEU A 101 27.70 20.19 -6.09
CA LEU A 101 26.80 20.71 -5.05
C LEU A 101 26.61 19.71 -3.91
N LEU A 102 26.35 18.44 -4.24
CA LEU A 102 26.22 17.41 -3.22
C LEU A 102 27.51 17.14 -2.47
N LYS A 103 28.65 17.19 -3.14
CA LYS A 103 29.97 17.07 -2.52
C LYS A 103 30.18 18.17 -1.47
N GLU A 104 29.89 19.41 -1.82
CA GLU A 104 29.98 20.57 -0.92
C GLU A 104 28.96 20.43 0.23
N TRP A 105 27.70 20.16 -0.07
CA TRP A 105 26.62 20.02 0.90
C TRP A 105 26.90 18.90 1.93
N ARG A 106 27.45 17.79 1.49
CA ARG A 106 27.83 16.65 2.33
C ARG A 106 28.92 16.95 3.36
N GLN A 107 29.69 18.02 3.22
CA GLN A 107 30.72 18.39 4.21
C GLN A 107 30.10 18.85 5.54
N ALA A 108 28.92 19.48 5.48
CA ALA A 108 28.22 19.99 6.66
C ALA A 108 26.92 19.23 6.97
N ASN A 109 26.44 18.36 6.07
CA ASN A 109 25.12 17.74 6.17
C ASN A 109 25.16 16.22 5.99
N SER A 110 24.46 15.49 6.84
CA SER A 110 24.30 14.05 6.79
C SER A 110 22.93 13.60 6.21
N GLY A 111 22.09 14.54 5.80
CA GLY A 111 20.73 14.28 5.31
C GLY A 111 20.70 13.29 4.13
N PRO A 112 19.69 12.43 4.01
CA PRO A 112 19.58 11.47 2.94
C PRO A 112 19.39 12.14 1.57
N VAL A 113 19.98 11.52 0.53
CA VAL A 113 19.83 11.90 -0.89
C VAL A 113 19.20 10.72 -1.62
N VAL A 114 18.03 10.93 -2.21
CA VAL A 114 17.31 9.95 -3.01
C VAL A 114 17.49 10.31 -4.49
N LEU A 115 18.14 9.45 -5.25
CA LEU A 115 18.37 9.64 -6.69
C LEU A 115 17.40 8.76 -7.50
N ASP A 116 16.44 9.41 -8.15
CA ASP A 116 15.63 8.78 -9.19
C ASP A 116 16.38 8.85 -10.51
N THR A 117 16.74 7.69 -11.06
CA THR A 117 17.60 7.58 -12.25
C THR A 117 16.82 7.78 -13.54
N VAL A 118 16.04 8.85 -13.62
CA VAL A 118 15.15 9.15 -14.74
C VAL A 118 15.91 9.31 -16.05
N MET A 119 15.71 8.40 -16.99
CA MET A 119 16.33 8.44 -18.31
C MET A 119 15.32 8.66 -19.44
N VAL A 120 14.09 8.14 -19.26
CA VAL A 120 13.02 8.15 -20.25
C VAL A 120 11.72 8.55 -19.61
N ALA A 121 10.94 9.39 -20.29
CA ALA A 121 9.58 9.73 -19.84
C ALA A 121 8.64 8.51 -19.95
N THR A 122 7.52 8.53 -19.23
CA THR A 122 6.47 7.50 -19.37
C THR A 122 5.96 7.36 -20.82
N SER A 123 6.02 8.43 -21.60
CA SER A 123 5.69 8.45 -23.03
C SER A 123 6.76 7.86 -23.95
N GLY A 124 7.91 7.42 -23.42
CA GLY A 124 9.04 6.90 -24.21
C GLY A 124 10.02 7.97 -24.71
N ALA A 125 9.77 9.26 -24.45
CA ALA A 125 10.71 10.33 -24.85
C ALA A 125 12.00 10.26 -24.01
N LEU A 126 13.16 10.37 -24.69
CA LEU A 126 14.46 10.44 -24.03
C LEU A 126 14.58 11.77 -23.27
N LEU A 127 14.86 11.68 -21.97
CA LEU A 127 14.98 12.82 -21.05
C LEU A 127 16.41 13.10 -20.61
N LEU A 128 17.32 12.17 -20.88
CA LEU A 128 18.72 12.25 -20.48
C LEU A 128 19.62 11.98 -21.68
N GLU A 129 20.61 12.82 -21.91
CA GLU A 129 21.62 12.61 -22.95
C GLU A 129 22.51 11.41 -22.63
N HIS A 130 23.02 10.72 -23.64
CA HIS A 130 23.81 9.49 -23.46
C HIS A 130 25.05 9.69 -22.57
N ASP A 131 25.76 10.80 -22.77
CA ASP A 131 26.95 11.13 -21.96
C ASP A 131 26.64 11.39 -20.49
N ALA A 132 25.44 11.85 -20.18
CA ALA A 132 25.01 12.11 -18.81
C ALA A 132 24.88 10.82 -17.98
N VAL A 133 24.53 9.67 -18.60
CA VAL A 133 24.47 8.38 -17.91
C VAL A 133 25.84 7.98 -17.37
N ARG A 134 26.89 8.21 -18.16
CA ARG A 134 28.28 7.95 -17.72
C ARG A 134 28.64 8.84 -16.52
N VAL A 135 28.34 10.12 -16.59
CA VAL A 135 28.62 11.08 -15.50
C VAL A 135 27.83 10.71 -14.23
N ILE A 136 26.58 10.27 -14.34
CA ILE A 136 25.82 9.76 -13.19
C ILE A 136 26.58 8.61 -12.51
N LYS A 137 27.06 7.63 -13.28
CA LYS A 137 27.80 6.48 -12.73
C LYS A 137 29.10 6.89 -12.05
N GLU A 138 29.87 7.77 -12.65
CA GLU A 138 31.22 8.16 -12.19
C GLU A 138 31.18 9.18 -11.05
N GLU A 139 30.26 10.14 -11.10
CA GLU A 139 30.30 11.30 -10.21
C GLU A 139 29.17 11.33 -9.19
N LEU A 140 27.94 10.90 -9.55
CA LEU A 140 26.74 11.18 -8.75
C LEU A 140 26.33 10.03 -7.82
N LEU A 141 26.44 8.75 -8.25
CA LEU A 141 25.97 7.58 -7.50
C LEU A 141 26.51 7.53 -6.07
N LYS A 142 27.78 7.85 -5.87
CA LYS A 142 28.47 7.80 -4.57
C LYS A 142 27.90 8.76 -3.51
N TYR A 143 27.18 9.79 -3.91
CA TYR A 143 26.51 10.74 -3.00
C TYR A 143 25.09 10.33 -2.67
N ALA A 144 24.47 9.43 -3.43
CA ALA A 144 23.13 8.95 -3.18
C ALA A 144 23.07 8.02 -1.96
N SER A 145 22.13 8.27 -1.06
CA SER A 145 21.78 7.35 0.03
C SER A 145 21.00 6.15 -0.51
N ILE A 146 20.20 6.37 -1.56
CA ILE A 146 19.47 5.34 -2.28
C ILE A 146 19.26 5.77 -3.73
N ILE A 147 19.35 4.82 -4.66
CA ILE A 147 18.93 4.98 -6.05
C ILE A 147 17.67 4.16 -6.31
N THR A 148 16.80 4.62 -7.23
CA THR A 148 15.50 4.00 -7.47
C THR A 148 15.25 3.68 -8.95
N PRO A 149 16.14 2.92 -9.64
CA PRO A 149 15.94 2.57 -11.04
C PRO A 149 14.74 1.64 -11.24
N ASN A 150 14.01 1.82 -12.34
CA ASN A 150 13.18 0.74 -12.88
C ASN A 150 14.08 -0.27 -13.65
N ILE A 151 13.50 -1.38 -14.11
CA ILE A 151 14.26 -2.44 -14.79
C ILE A 151 15.03 -1.89 -16.00
N SER A 152 14.39 -1.07 -16.84
CA SER A 152 15.04 -0.49 -18.03
C SER A 152 16.19 0.44 -17.66
N GLU A 153 16.02 1.26 -16.62
CA GLU A 153 17.06 2.14 -16.09
C GLU A 153 18.21 1.35 -15.47
N ALA A 154 17.91 0.29 -14.72
CA ALA A 154 18.91 -0.62 -14.15
C ALA A 154 19.75 -1.28 -15.28
N VAL A 155 19.09 -1.76 -16.33
CA VAL A 155 19.75 -2.29 -17.53
C VAL A 155 20.67 -1.25 -18.18
N HIS A 156 20.21 -0.01 -18.34
CA HIS A 156 21.05 1.06 -18.93
C HIS A 156 22.26 1.41 -18.06
N LEU A 157 22.10 1.41 -16.74
CA LEU A 157 23.21 1.66 -15.80
C LEU A 157 24.24 0.54 -15.81
N LEU A 158 23.80 -0.72 -16.01
CA LEU A 158 24.68 -1.90 -16.01
C LEU A 158 25.32 -2.18 -17.38
N LYS A 159 24.70 -1.73 -18.48
CA LYS A 159 25.32 -1.81 -19.80
C LYS A 159 26.68 -1.10 -19.79
N GLU A 160 27.63 -1.63 -20.57
CA GLU A 160 28.98 -1.09 -20.66
C GLU A 160 29.75 -1.07 -19.32
N THR A 161 29.38 -1.92 -18.40
CA THR A 161 30.11 -2.17 -17.15
C THR A 161 30.54 -3.64 -17.09
N GLN A 162 31.38 -3.96 -16.12
CA GLN A 162 31.77 -5.35 -15.81
C GLN A 162 30.57 -6.25 -15.42
N PHE A 163 29.41 -5.66 -15.12
CA PHE A 163 28.19 -6.35 -14.71
C PHE A 163 27.17 -6.51 -15.86
N ALA A 164 27.53 -6.26 -17.10
CA ALA A 164 26.61 -6.41 -18.23
C ALA A 164 26.01 -7.83 -18.36
N SER A 165 26.70 -8.85 -17.83
CA SER A 165 26.25 -10.25 -17.85
C SER A 165 25.05 -10.54 -16.91
N VAL A 166 24.77 -9.69 -15.91
CA VAL A 166 23.59 -9.89 -15.02
C VAL A 166 22.29 -9.31 -15.61
N VAL A 167 22.37 -8.65 -16.77
CA VAL A 167 21.20 -8.10 -17.46
C VAL A 167 20.38 -9.24 -18.06
N PRO A 168 19.09 -9.39 -17.70
CA PRO A 168 18.27 -10.48 -18.20
C PRO A 168 18.01 -10.34 -19.70
N THR A 169 18.00 -11.46 -20.41
CA THR A 169 17.70 -11.54 -21.86
C THR A 169 16.23 -11.85 -22.14
N SER A 170 15.45 -12.14 -21.10
CA SER A 170 14.02 -12.45 -21.14
C SER A 170 13.28 -11.63 -20.07
N SER A 171 12.01 -11.96 -19.83
CA SER A 171 11.25 -11.37 -18.72
C SER A 171 11.98 -11.62 -17.39
N PRO A 172 12.27 -10.58 -16.59
CA PRO A 172 13.08 -10.71 -15.38
C PRO A 172 12.35 -11.47 -14.28
N THR A 173 13.10 -12.31 -13.59
CA THR A 173 12.70 -13.04 -12.38
C THR A 173 13.06 -12.26 -11.11
N LEU A 174 12.61 -12.72 -9.94
CA LEU A 174 13.04 -12.13 -8.65
C LEU A 174 14.56 -12.22 -8.47
N SER A 175 15.16 -13.32 -8.92
CA SER A 175 16.62 -13.52 -8.86
C SER A 175 17.36 -12.55 -9.75
N ASP A 176 16.82 -12.21 -10.93
CA ASP A 176 17.40 -11.19 -11.81
C ASP A 176 17.35 -9.79 -11.17
N LEU A 177 16.21 -9.43 -10.55
CA LEU A 177 16.09 -8.16 -9.83
C LEU A 177 17.10 -8.06 -8.67
N GLN A 178 17.30 -9.16 -7.92
CA GLN A 178 18.31 -9.22 -6.86
C GLN A 178 19.74 -9.05 -7.44
N SER A 179 20.05 -9.73 -8.54
CA SER A 179 21.36 -9.66 -9.18
C SER A 179 21.67 -8.26 -9.69
N MET A 180 20.70 -7.61 -10.34
CA MET A 180 20.84 -6.21 -10.80
C MET A 180 20.99 -5.24 -9.63
N ALA A 181 20.20 -5.39 -8.57
CA ALA A 181 20.29 -4.53 -7.39
C ALA A 181 21.68 -4.63 -6.72
N LYS A 182 22.20 -5.85 -6.59
CA LYS A 182 23.55 -6.10 -6.06
C LYS A 182 24.63 -5.47 -6.93
N ALA A 183 24.57 -5.69 -8.25
CA ALA A 183 25.53 -5.13 -9.20
C ALA A 183 25.55 -3.59 -9.18
N LEU A 184 24.40 -2.95 -9.08
CA LEU A 184 24.31 -1.49 -8.92
C LEU A 184 24.87 -1.00 -7.58
N GLY A 185 24.75 -1.79 -6.50
CA GLY A 185 25.42 -1.52 -5.24
C GLY A 185 26.95 -1.56 -5.37
N GLU A 186 27.48 -2.53 -6.12
CA GLU A 186 28.92 -2.66 -6.41
C GLU A 186 29.46 -1.53 -7.30
N LEU A 187 28.60 -0.82 -8.06
CA LEU A 187 28.94 0.42 -8.77
C LEU A 187 29.04 1.65 -7.86
N GLY A 188 28.76 1.52 -6.55
CA GLY A 188 28.95 2.58 -5.57
C GLY A 188 27.68 3.13 -4.92
N ALA A 189 26.51 2.61 -5.25
CA ALA A 189 25.27 3.00 -4.57
C ALA A 189 25.16 2.35 -3.19
N LYS A 190 24.83 3.15 -2.14
CA LYS A 190 24.69 2.64 -0.76
C LYS A 190 23.49 1.74 -0.57
N ASN A 191 22.37 2.12 -1.19
CA ASN A 191 21.15 1.33 -1.24
C ASN A 191 20.55 1.40 -2.64
N VAL A 192 19.99 0.32 -3.12
CA VAL A 192 19.43 0.21 -4.46
C VAL A 192 18.01 -0.35 -4.38
N LEU A 193 17.02 0.39 -4.87
CA LEU A 193 15.66 -0.09 -5.05
C LEU A 193 15.38 -0.32 -6.53
N VAL A 194 15.49 -1.56 -7.00
CA VAL A 194 15.08 -1.92 -8.36
C VAL A 194 13.57 -2.08 -8.39
N LYS A 195 12.89 -1.22 -9.16
CA LYS A 195 11.43 -1.19 -9.31
C LYS A 195 10.97 -2.19 -10.38
N GLY A 196 10.15 -3.16 -10.00
CA GLY A 196 9.58 -4.16 -10.93
C GLY A 196 8.25 -3.74 -11.58
N GLY A 197 7.80 -2.52 -11.41
CA GLY A 197 6.44 -2.06 -11.68
C GLY A 197 5.86 -2.28 -13.09
N HIS A 198 6.68 -2.56 -14.09
CA HIS A 198 6.24 -2.89 -15.47
C HIS A 198 6.39 -4.39 -15.79
N ALA A 199 7.00 -5.17 -14.90
CA ALA A 199 7.14 -6.62 -15.04
C ALA A 199 6.16 -7.30 -14.08
N ALA A 200 4.91 -7.40 -14.51
CA ALA A 200 3.91 -8.16 -13.79
C ALA A 200 4.25 -9.65 -13.87
N MET A 201 4.28 -10.30 -12.71
CA MET A 201 4.59 -11.73 -12.59
C MET A 201 3.34 -12.48 -12.13
N PRO A 202 3.03 -13.66 -12.71
CA PRO A 202 2.01 -14.54 -12.18
C PRO A 202 2.35 -14.96 -10.75
N LEU A 203 1.35 -15.05 -9.89
CA LEU A 203 1.53 -15.47 -8.51
C LEU A 203 2.19 -16.85 -8.39
N SER A 204 1.85 -17.76 -9.31
CA SER A 204 2.46 -19.10 -9.40
C SER A 204 3.97 -19.07 -9.61
N SER A 205 4.47 -18.14 -10.45
CA SER A 205 5.91 -17.98 -10.69
C SER A 205 6.63 -17.47 -9.45
N ILE A 206 6.07 -16.44 -8.80
CA ILE A 206 6.61 -15.91 -7.54
C ILE A 206 6.63 -16.99 -6.46
N ARG A 207 5.53 -17.73 -6.30
CA ARG A 207 5.43 -18.83 -5.33
C ARG A 207 6.49 -19.90 -5.58
N SER A 208 6.69 -20.30 -6.83
CA SER A 208 7.70 -21.32 -7.19
C SER A 208 9.12 -20.87 -6.82
N GLU A 209 9.48 -19.61 -7.08
CA GLU A 209 10.79 -19.07 -6.71
C GLU A 209 10.98 -18.97 -5.19
N LEU A 210 9.92 -18.62 -4.45
CA LEU A 210 9.97 -18.51 -2.99
C LEU A 210 10.01 -19.89 -2.33
N LEU A 211 9.25 -20.87 -2.83
CA LEU A 211 9.29 -22.26 -2.38
C LEU A 211 10.68 -22.86 -2.57
N ALA A 212 11.35 -22.59 -3.69
CA ALA A 212 12.74 -23.01 -3.91
C ALA A 212 13.72 -22.41 -2.89
N LYS A 213 13.35 -21.32 -2.23
CA LYS A 213 14.10 -20.67 -1.14
C LYS A 213 13.59 -21.06 0.26
N GLY A 214 12.63 -22.00 0.36
CA GLY A 214 12.06 -22.48 1.61
C GLY A 214 10.97 -21.61 2.21
N VAL A 215 10.33 -20.72 1.42
CA VAL A 215 9.23 -19.86 1.87
C VAL A 215 7.97 -20.15 1.08
N ASP A 216 6.91 -20.57 1.76
CA ASP A 216 5.56 -20.57 1.19
C ASP A 216 4.75 -19.39 1.75
N VAL A 217 4.52 -18.38 0.92
CA VAL A 217 3.74 -17.19 1.30
C VAL A 217 2.25 -17.48 1.53
N PHE A 218 1.79 -18.70 1.26
CA PHE A 218 0.44 -19.20 1.51
C PHE A 218 0.40 -20.29 2.58
N ASP A 219 1.53 -20.65 3.19
CA ASP A 219 1.54 -21.59 4.30
C ASP A 219 0.94 -20.92 5.55
N GLU A 220 -0.24 -21.39 5.93
CA GLU A 220 -0.96 -20.90 7.12
C GLU A 220 -0.21 -21.22 8.43
N ALA A 221 0.64 -22.25 8.45
CA ALA A 221 1.45 -22.59 9.60
C ALA A 221 2.55 -21.56 9.85
N LEU A 222 3.22 -21.08 8.79
CA LEU A 222 4.17 -19.96 8.84
C LEU A 222 3.49 -18.65 9.25
N ASP A 223 2.29 -18.36 8.73
CA ASP A 223 1.46 -17.25 9.20
C ASP A 223 1.12 -17.40 10.70
N SER A 224 0.99 -18.63 11.23
CA SER A 224 0.68 -18.88 12.64
C SER A 224 1.87 -18.65 13.58
N GLU A 225 3.11 -18.89 13.15
CA GLU A 225 4.31 -18.60 13.95
C GLU A 225 4.58 -17.09 14.01
N VAL A 226 4.44 -16.37 12.90
CA VAL A 226 4.44 -14.92 12.88
C VAL A 226 3.27 -14.36 13.70
N GLN A 227 2.10 -15.00 13.67
CA GLN A 227 0.94 -14.66 14.49
C GLN A 227 1.13 -14.99 15.98
N ALA A 228 1.82 -16.06 16.37
CA ALA A 228 2.09 -16.40 17.77
C ALA A 228 3.03 -15.38 18.40
N TYR A 229 4.06 -14.97 17.66
CA TYR A 229 4.98 -13.88 18.05
C TYR A 229 4.25 -12.54 18.21
N ASP A 230 3.24 -12.28 17.39
CA ASP A 230 2.39 -11.09 17.43
C ASP A 230 1.25 -11.16 18.48
N ARG A 231 0.70 -12.36 18.80
CA ARG A 231 -0.43 -12.48 19.76
C ARG A 231 -0.06 -12.08 21.19
N GLU A 232 1.13 -12.37 21.64
CA GLU A 232 1.58 -11.94 22.97
C GLU A 232 1.81 -10.42 23.07
N ARG A 233 1.98 -9.74 21.93
CA ARG A 233 2.28 -8.30 21.84
C ARG A 233 1.13 -7.43 21.35
N ASN A 234 0.19 -7.95 20.55
CA ASN A 234 -0.85 -7.16 19.84
C ASN A 234 -2.00 -6.60 20.72
N ALA A 235 -2.20 -7.09 21.93
CA ALA A 235 -3.18 -6.47 22.85
C ALA A 235 -2.77 -5.05 23.33
N SER A 236 -1.52 -4.62 23.05
CA SER A 236 -0.96 -3.33 23.46
C SER A 236 -0.40 -2.46 22.34
N ILE A 237 -0.38 -2.92 21.08
CA ILE A 237 0.28 -2.25 19.95
C ILE A 237 -0.48 -1.04 19.41
N LEU A 238 -1.77 -0.95 19.58
CA LEU A 238 -2.55 0.25 19.21
C LEU A 238 -2.20 1.51 20.03
N LEU A 239 -1.43 1.39 21.11
CA LEU A 239 -1.13 2.49 22.04
C LEU A 239 0.32 2.60 22.54
N ARG A 240 1.28 1.79 22.06
CA ARG A 240 2.68 1.90 22.53
C ARG A 240 3.70 1.94 21.41
N SER A 241 4.59 2.93 21.50
CA SER A 241 5.73 3.22 20.65
C SER A 241 6.88 2.18 20.69
N GLU A 242 6.64 0.95 21.13
CA GLU A 242 7.69 -0.06 21.38
C GLU A 242 7.60 -1.29 20.47
N CYS A 243 7.38 -1.07 19.17
CA CYS A 243 7.61 -2.13 18.19
C CYS A 243 9.12 -2.21 17.92
N ASN A 244 9.86 -3.02 18.70
CA ASN A 244 11.32 -3.00 18.76
C ASN A 244 12.04 -3.70 17.61
N THR A 245 11.36 -4.44 16.72
CA THR A 245 12.02 -5.10 15.60
C THR A 245 11.70 -4.42 14.27
N THR A 246 12.68 -4.38 13.37
CA THR A 246 12.50 -3.85 12.00
C THR A 246 11.39 -4.60 11.25
N LEU A 247 11.27 -5.91 11.45
CA LEU A 247 10.25 -6.76 10.81
C LEU A 247 8.83 -6.38 11.22
N SER A 248 8.58 -6.18 12.52
CA SER A 248 7.25 -5.75 13.00
C SER A 248 6.88 -4.36 12.47
N LYS A 249 7.86 -3.46 12.33
CA LYS A 249 7.65 -2.13 11.74
C LYS A 249 7.33 -2.22 10.24
N LEU A 250 7.99 -3.13 9.51
CA LEU A 250 7.69 -3.39 8.09
C LEU A 250 6.29 -3.98 7.91
N ALA A 251 5.93 -4.99 8.70
CA ALA A 251 4.60 -5.61 8.68
C ALA A 251 3.50 -4.58 8.93
N PHE A 252 3.69 -3.70 9.91
CA PHE A 252 2.77 -2.61 10.20
C PHE A 252 2.72 -1.57 9.07
N ALA A 253 3.89 -1.10 8.60
CA ALA A 253 3.98 -0.06 7.56
C ALA A 253 3.32 -0.48 6.24
N LEU A 254 3.39 -1.76 5.89
CA LEU A 254 2.88 -2.28 4.62
C LEU A 254 1.52 -2.97 4.76
N ASN A 255 1.05 -3.22 5.98
CA ASN A 255 -0.06 -4.15 6.21
C ASN A 255 0.17 -5.50 5.48
N ALA A 256 1.36 -6.05 5.64
CA ALA A 256 1.87 -7.20 4.88
C ALA A 256 2.32 -8.33 5.81
N SER A 257 2.33 -9.55 5.29
CA SER A 257 3.05 -10.67 5.90
C SER A 257 4.54 -10.51 5.62
N VAL A 258 5.39 -10.68 6.63
CA VAL A 258 6.85 -10.56 6.49
C VAL A 258 7.51 -11.88 6.86
N TYR A 259 8.33 -12.40 5.95
CA TYR A 259 9.09 -13.63 6.09
C TYR A 259 10.57 -13.30 6.09
N SER A 260 11.34 -13.82 7.04
CA SER A 260 12.77 -13.57 7.12
C SER A 260 13.55 -14.80 6.65
N LEU A 261 14.50 -14.58 5.76
CA LEU A 261 15.44 -15.57 5.23
C LEU A 261 16.88 -15.14 5.50
N ASN A 262 17.83 -16.06 5.37
CA ASN A 262 19.25 -15.71 5.42
C ASN A 262 19.59 -14.71 4.30
N GLY A 263 19.89 -13.47 4.70
CA GLY A 263 20.28 -12.38 3.79
C GLY A 263 19.11 -11.68 3.07
N ALA A 264 17.85 -12.05 3.32
CA ALA A 264 16.70 -11.38 2.73
C ALA A 264 15.45 -11.38 3.61
N ASP A 265 14.68 -10.30 3.57
CA ASP A 265 13.31 -10.23 4.11
C ASP A 265 12.32 -10.11 2.96
N ILE A 266 11.22 -10.86 3.02
CA ILE A 266 10.16 -10.85 2.01
C ILE A 266 8.91 -10.23 2.63
N CYS A 267 8.44 -9.12 2.06
CA CYS A 267 7.22 -8.43 2.46
C CYS A 267 6.15 -8.72 1.40
N PHE A 268 5.19 -9.57 1.73
CA PHE A 268 4.11 -9.94 0.83
C PHE A 268 2.82 -9.21 1.21
N THR A 269 2.40 -8.25 0.38
CA THR A 269 1.13 -7.54 0.53
C THR A 269 0.06 -8.28 -0.26
N ARG A 270 -0.97 -8.78 0.44
CA ARG A 270 -2.10 -9.47 -0.19
C ARG A 270 -3.01 -8.48 -0.90
N SER A 271 -3.63 -8.90 -1.99
CA SER A 271 -4.67 -8.10 -2.64
C SER A 271 -5.94 -8.07 -1.78
N ALA A 272 -6.79 -7.07 -2.02
CA ALA A 272 -8.11 -7.03 -1.40
C ALA A 272 -8.97 -8.25 -1.80
N SER A 273 -8.78 -8.79 -3.02
CA SER A 273 -9.45 -9.99 -3.50
C SER A 273 -8.94 -11.27 -2.85
N ASP A 274 -7.67 -11.30 -2.40
CA ASP A 274 -7.13 -12.43 -1.63
C ASP A 274 -7.57 -12.39 -0.17
N LEU A 275 -7.87 -11.19 0.36
CA LEU A 275 -8.40 -10.99 1.71
C LEU A 275 -9.91 -11.20 1.76
N MET A 276 -10.61 -10.83 0.68
CA MET A 276 -12.07 -10.87 0.58
C MET A 276 -12.44 -11.54 -0.75
N CYS A 277 -13.12 -12.67 -0.70
CA CYS A 277 -13.60 -13.40 -1.91
C CYS A 277 -14.65 -12.61 -2.73
N LEU A 278 -14.88 -11.34 -2.40
CA LEU A 278 -15.86 -10.47 -3.08
C LEU A 278 -15.41 -10.00 -4.47
N HIS A 279 -14.16 -10.19 -4.83
CA HIS A 279 -13.59 -9.75 -6.11
C HIS A 279 -12.86 -10.90 -6.80
N ALA A 280 -12.69 -10.79 -8.12
CA ALA A 280 -11.90 -11.75 -8.88
C ALA A 280 -10.45 -11.82 -8.31
N PRO A 281 -9.85 -13.02 -8.24
CA PRO A 281 -8.48 -13.16 -7.74
C PRO A 281 -7.53 -12.25 -8.50
N CYS A 282 -6.58 -11.64 -7.79
CA CYS A 282 -5.48 -10.95 -8.44
C CYS A 282 -4.42 -11.99 -8.80
N ASP A 283 -4.30 -12.31 -10.07
CA ASP A 283 -3.31 -13.29 -10.56
C ASP A 283 -1.97 -12.64 -10.92
N SER A 284 -1.87 -11.31 -10.79
CA SER A 284 -0.73 -10.52 -11.24
C SER A 284 -0.15 -9.70 -10.09
N TYR A 285 1.14 -9.88 -9.84
CA TYR A 285 1.90 -9.22 -8.80
C TYR A 285 3.13 -8.51 -9.37
N THR A 286 3.60 -7.49 -8.68
CA THR A 286 4.87 -6.82 -8.96
C THR A 286 5.79 -6.96 -7.75
N ALA A 287 7.09 -7.05 -8.00
CA ALA A 287 8.09 -7.10 -6.95
C ALA A 287 9.08 -5.94 -7.09
N ASP A 288 9.32 -5.22 -6.01
CA ASP A 288 10.41 -4.26 -5.91
C ASP A 288 11.48 -4.82 -4.97
N VAL A 289 12.74 -4.69 -5.34
CA VAL A 289 13.87 -5.27 -4.60
C VAL A 289 14.77 -4.17 -4.07
N LEU A 290 14.82 -4.01 -2.75
CA LEU A 290 15.77 -3.16 -2.06
C LEU A 290 17.00 -3.97 -1.65
N TYR A 291 18.19 -3.49 -2.00
CA TYR A 291 19.48 -4.02 -1.56
C TYR A 291 20.22 -2.98 -0.73
N GLU A 292 20.58 -3.34 0.49
CA GLU A 292 21.39 -2.54 1.41
C GLU A 292 22.84 -3.00 1.29
N THR A 293 23.68 -2.28 0.55
CA THR A 293 25.03 -2.69 0.14
C THR A 293 25.94 -2.95 1.34
N GLU A 294 25.93 -2.08 2.36
CA GLU A 294 26.76 -2.23 3.56
C GLU A 294 26.42 -3.48 4.38
N ARG A 295 25.17 -3.93 4.32
CA ARG A 295 24.68 -5.11 5.05
C ARG A 295 24.68 -6.38 4.23
N GLY A 296 24.80 -6.26 2.90
CA GLY A 296 24.59 -7.38 1.98
C GLY A 296 23.18 -7.98 2.07
N HIS A 297 22.18 -7.18 2.43
CA HIS A 297 20.83 -7.64 2.76
C HIS A 297 19.79 -7.16 1.75
N PHE A 298 18.89 -8.06 1.39
CA PHE A 298 17.77 -7.75 0.51
C PHE A 298 16.47 -7.56 1.29
N THR A 299 15.60 -6.68 0.80
CA THR A 299 14.18 -6.64 1.17
C THR A 299 13.35 -6.69 -0.11
N ILE A 300 12.53 -7.71 -0.25
CA ILE A 300 11.70 -7.94 -1.44
C ILE A 300 10.26 -7.55 -1.09
N PHE A 301 9.71 -6.58 -1.80
CA PHE A 301 8.34 -6.09 -1.63
C PHE A 301 7.46 -6.63 -2.74
N ILE A 302 6.62 -7.60 -2.44
CA ILE A 302 5.68 -8.21 -3.38
C ILE A 302 4.29 -7.62 -3.11
N LYS A 303 3.68 -7.08 -4.15
CA LYS A 303 2.40 -6.39 -4.06
C LYS A 303 1.51 -6.65 -5.27
N PRO A 304 0.17 -6.62 -5.12
CA PRO A 304 -0.75 -6.79 -6.23
C PRO A 304 -0.55 -5.71 -7.30
N THR A 305 -0.67 -6.09 -8.55
CA THR A 305 -0.72 -5.13 -9.66
C THR A 305 -2.05 -4.38 -9.62
N ILE A 306 -2.01 -3.05 -9.71
CA ILE A 306 -3.22 -2.22 -9.80
C ILE A 306 -3.48 -1.95 -11.28
N PRO A 307 -4.61 -2.41 -11.82
CA PRO A 307 -4.99 -2.11 -13.21
C PRO A 307 -5.42 -0.63 -13.31
N THR A 308 -4.54 0.23 -13.80
CA THR A 308 -4.78 1.66 -13.99
C THR A 308 -3.99 2.18 -15.19
N THR A 309 -4.56 3.16 -15.89
CA THR A 309 -3.90 3.94 -16.94
C THR A 309 -3.22 5.19 -16.36
N ALA A 310 -3.50 5.53 -15.10
CA ALA A 310 -2.92 6.67 -14.39
C ALA A 310 -1.53 6.33 -13.85
N THR A 311 -0.55 6.25 -14.75
CA THR A 311 0.84 5.84 -14.43
C THR A 311 1.85 6.97 -14.60
N HIS A 312 1.40 8.16 -15.04
CA HIS A 312 2.30 9.30 -15.25
C HIS A 312 2.84 9.83 -13.93
N GLY A 313 4.18 9.88 -13.81
CA GLY A 313 4.89 10.37 -12.64
C GLY A 313 5.08 9.37 -11.49
N THR A 314 4.84 8.07 -11.71
CA THR A 314 5.01 7.03 -10.67
C THR A 314 6.43 7.00 -10.09
N GLY A 315 7.48 7.12 -10.92
CA GLY A 315 8.88 7.18 -10.48
C GLY A 315 9.13 8.39 -9.59
N CYS A 316 8.79 9.59 -10.08
CA CYS A 316 8.95 10.84 -9.34
C CYS A 316 8.22 10.81 -7.98
N THR A 317 6.98 10.30 -7.97
CA THR A 317 6.18 10.19 -6.74
C THR A 317 6.81 9.23 -5.74
N LEU A 318 7.28 8.05 -6.17
CA LEU A 318 7.91 7.08 -5.27
C LEU A 318 9.21 7.62 -4.66
N SER A 319 10.10 8.15 -5.49
CA SER A 319 11.39 8.70 -5.03
C SER A 319 11.19 9.89 -4.08
N SER A 320 10.21 10.75 -4.35
CA SER A 320 9.83 11.87 -3.48
C SER A 320 9.20 11.40 -2.17
N ALA A 321 8.37 10.35 -2.21
CA ALA A 321 7.82 9.77 -1.00
C ALA A 321 8.91 9.15 -0.11
N ILE A 322 9.90 8.49 -0.69
CA ILE A 322 11.07 7.98 0.06
C ILE A 322 11.82 9.14 0.71
N ALA A 323 12.08 10.24 -0.03
CA ALA A 323 12.77 11.40 0.50
C ALA A 323 11.99 12.07 1.65
N ALA A 324 10.67 12.19 1.53
CA ALA A 324 9.80 12.71 2.58
C ALA A 324 9.87 11.83 3.85
N MET A 325 9.77 10.51 3.70
CA MET A 325 9.86 9.60 4.85
C MET A 325 11.26 9.65 5.50
N CYS A 326 12.31 9.76 4.70
CA CYS A 326 13.67 9.95 5.24
C CYS A 326 13.81 11.27 5.99
N ALA A 327 13.19 12.37 5.51
CA ALA A 327 13.18 13.66 6.21
C ALA A 327 12.43 13.60 7.55
N HIS A 328 11.45 12.72 7.69
CA HIS A 328 10.80 12.38 8.97
C HIS A 328 11.67 11.53 9.90
N GLY A 329 12.89 11.15 9.49
CA GLY A 329 13.83 10.37 10.31
C GLY A 329 13.65 8.85 10.19
N TYR A 330 12.85 8.34 9.26
CA TYR A 330 12.72 6.90 9.04
C TYR A 330 13.98 6.33 8.37
N PRO A 331 14.50 5.17 8.84
CA PRO A 331 15.54 4.44 8.12
C PRO A 331 15.10 4.07 6.71
N ILE A 332 16.05 3.94 5.77
CA ILE A 332 15.80 3.70 4.33
C ILE A 332 14.78 2.57 4.09
N ARG A 333 14.92 1.43 4.74
CA ARG A 333 14.00 0.28 4.59
C ARG A 333 12.56 0.63 4.94
N LEU A 334 12.33 1.33 6.04
CA LEU A 334 10.99 1.79 6.44
C LEU A 334 10.50 2.93 5.56
N ALA A 335 11.37 3.85 5.16
CA ALA A 335 11.03 4.93 4.24
C ALA A 335 10.51 4.37 2.90
N VAL A 336 11.19 3.35 2.35
CA VAL A 336 10.73 2.62 1.15
C VAL A 336 9.38 1.95 1.39
N ALA A 337 9.20 1.25 2.53
CA ALA A 337 7.94 0.58 2.85
C ALA A 337 6.75 1.56 2.90
N TYR A 338 6.88 2.68 3.61
CA TYR A 338 5.85 3.72 3.67
C TYR A 338 5.59 4.38 2.31
N ALA A 339 6.64 4.62 1.53
CA ALA A 339 6.53 5.17 0.19
C ALA A 339 5.78 4.22 -0.76
N LEU A 340 6.05 2.91 -0.70
CA LEU A 340 5.32 1.90 -1.47
C LEU A 340 3.85 1.79 -1.06
N GLN A 341 3.55 1.91 0.24
CA GLN A 341 2.17 1.96 0.72
C GLN A 341 1.44 3.21 0.20
N PHE A 342 2.09 4.38 0.23
CA PHE A 342 1.56 5.61 -0.36
C PHE A 342 1.29 5.43 -1.86
N MET A 343 2.25 4.83 -2.60
CA MET A 343 2.09 4.54 -4.03
C MET A 343 0.88 3.66 -4.33
N GLN A 344 0.61 2.61 -3.55
CA GLN A 344 -0.58 1.78 -3.74
C GLN A 344 -1.88 2.60 -3.63
N ARG A 345 -1.96 3.56 -2.72
CA ARG A 345 -3.13 4.42 -2.55
C ARG A 345 -3.31 5.39 -3.70
N VAL A 346 -2.24 6.09 -4.12
CA VAL A 346 -2.34 7.09 -5.19
C VAL A 346 -2.56 6.46 -6.56
N LEU A 347 -2.07 5.23 -6.78
CA LEU A 347 -2.37 4.42 -7.98
C LEU A 347 -3.83 3.95 -7.99
N ALA A 348 -4.33 3.41 -6.87
CA ALA A 348 -5.71 2.93 -6.77
C ALA A 348 -6.76 4.03 -6.93
N SER A 349 -6.38 5.29 -6.74
CA SER A 349 -7.22 6.48 -6.89
C SER A 349 -6.80 7.38 -8.05
N GLY A 350 -6.05 6.87 -9.02
CA GLY A 350 -5.51 7.62 -10.16
C GLY A 350 -6.57 8.40 -10.96
N LEU A 351 -6.14 9.48 -11.60
CA LEU A 351 -7.03 10.40 -12.34
C LEU A 351 -7.06 10.04 -13.83
N ASP A 352 -7.84 9.03 -14.19
CA ASP A 352 -7.89 8.47 -15.55
C ASP A 352 -8.40 9.42 -16.65
N LYS A 353 -9.01 10.55 -16.26
CA LYS A 353 -9.64 11.47 -17.22
C LYS A 353 -8.94 12.83 -17.35
N VAL A 354 -7.69 12.92 -16.91
CA VAL A 354 -6.87 14.12 -17.09
C VAL A 354 -6.03 13.95 -18.35
N GLY A 355 -6.41 14.65 -19.42
CA GLY A 355 -5.77 14.56 -20.73
C GLY A 355 -6.17 13.30 -21.54
N HIS A 356 -5.44 13.04 -22.63
CA HIS A 356 -5.71 11.95 -23.56
C HIS A 356 -4.66 10.83 -23.53
N GLY A 357 -3.59 10.99 -22.76
CA GLY A 357 -2.52 10.00 -22.58
C GLY A 357 -2.61 9.31 -21.22
N HIS A 358 -1.46 8.93 -20.68
CA HIS A 358 -1.37 8.37 -19.33
C HIS A 358 -1.81 9.39 -18.29
N GLY A 359 -2.86 9.09 -17.53
CA GLY A 359 -3.35 9.95 -16.47
C GLY A 359 -2.34 10.12 -15.32
N PRO A 360 -2.37 11.24 -14.58
CA PRO A 360 -1.54 11.45 -13.41
C PRO A 360 -2.07 10.69 -12.20
N LEU A 361 -1.19 10.50 -11.23
CA LEU A 361 -1.54 9.97 -9.91
C LEU A 361 -2.40 10.96 -9.12
N ASN A 362 -3.24 10.44 -8.25
CA ASN A 362 -3.99 11.25 -7.30
C ASN A 362 -3.17 11.49 -6.03
N HIS A 363 -2.32 12.52 -6.03
CA HIS A 363 -1.45 12.84 -4.89
C HIS A 363 -2.21 13.31 -3.65
N ASP A 364 -3.45 13.78 -3.80
CA ASP A 364 -4.28 14.23 -2.66
C ASP A 364 -5.03 13.09 -1.97
N ALA A 365 -4.88 11.84 -2.45
CA ALA A 365 -5.49 10.67 -1.84
C ALA A 365 -5.23 10.54 -0.34
N ASN A 366 -4.11 11.11 0.17
CA ASN A 366 -3.82 11.19 1.59
C ASN A 366 -4.44 12.44 2.26
N LEU A 367 -4.51 13.57 1.57
CA LEU A 367 -5.02 14.86 2.09
C LEU A 367 -6.54 14.84 2.18
N MET A 368 -7.21 14.31 1.16
CA MET A 368 -8.67 14.13 1.15
C MET A 368 -9.11 13.06 2.13
N SER A 369 -8.19 12.24 2.60
CA SER A 369 -8.56 11.05 3.30
C SER A 369 -8.85 11.31 4.77
N ARG A 370 -10.03 11.30 5.06
CA ARG A 370 -10.54 10.59 6.25
C ARG A 370 -10.20 9.08 6.19
N GLY A 371 -9.16 8.68 5.46
CA GLY A 371 -8.62 7.32 5.38
C GLY A 371 -9.29 6.37 4.39
N VAL A 372 -10.25 6.82 3.57
CA VAL A 372 -10.95 5.97 2.59
C VAL A 372 -10.62 6.40 1.18
N ALA A 373 -10.12 5.49 0.35
CA ALA A 373 -9.83 5.73 -1.06
C ALA A 373 -11.10 6.08 -1.86
N LEU A 374 -10.93 6.72 -3.00
CA LEU A 374 -12.04 6.93 -3.91
C LEU A 374 -12.53 5.59 -4.49
N ARG A 375 -13.82 5.52 -4.81
CA ARG A 375 -14.40 4.36 -5.49
C ARG A 375 -13.93 4.33 -6.94
N THR A 376 -13.33 3.22 -7.35
CA THR A 376 -12.88 2.96 -8.73
C THR A 376 -13.37 1.59 -9.20
N PRO A 377 -13.31 1.27 -10.50
CA PRO A 377 -13.63 -0.08 -10.97
C PRO A 377 -12.77 -1.17 -10.32
N SER A 378 -11.49 -0.88 -10.02
CA SER A 378 -10.57 -1.80 -9.33
C SER A 378 -10.74 -1.81 -7.81
N ASN A 379 -11.46 -0.84 -7.23
CA ASN A 379 -11.78 -0.78 -5.81
C ASN A 379 -13.22 -0.25 -5.62
N PRO A 380 -14.23 -1.08 -5.91
CA PRO A 380 -15.64 -0.64 -5.90
C PRO A 380 -16.20 -0.42 -4.50
N ALA A 381 -15.53 -0.92 -3.46
CA ALA A 381 -15.96 -0.80 -2.06
C ALA A 381 -14.79 -0.38 -1.14
N PRO A 382 -14.22 0.84 -1.32
CA PRO A 382 -12.97 1.24 -0.69
C PRO A 382 -13.04 1.29 0.84
N LEU A 383 -14.16 1.65 1.43
CA LEU A 383 -14.33 1.63 2.89
C LEU A 383 -14.28 0.20 3.43
N THR A 384 -15.00 -0.71 2.82
CA THR A 384 -15.04 -2.13 3.20
C THR A 384 -13.66 -2.75 3.08
N THR A 385 -12.99 -2.52 1.94
CA THR A 385 -11.61 -2.96 1.69
C THR A 385 -10.64 -2.44 2.75
N MET A 386 -10.74 -1.15 3.09
CA MET A 386 -9.89 -0.54 4.12
C MET A 386 -10.14 -1.15 5.50
N LEU A 387 -11.39 -1.34 5.90
CA LEU A 387 -11.75 -1.90 7.21
C LEU A 387 -11.29 -3.35 7.33
N ALA A 388 -11.54 -4.18 6.31
CA ALA A 388 -11.07 -5.56 6.26
C ALA A 388 -9.53 -5.63 6.29
N SER A 389 -8.84 -4.79 5.52
CA SER A 389 -7.37 -4.74 5.48
C SER A 389 -6.76 -4.32 6.81
N ARG A 390 -7.32 -3.32 7.47
CA ARG A 390 -6.84 -2.86 8.79
C ARG A 390 -7.07 -3.88 9.91
N SER A 391 -8.08 -4.72 9.76
CA SER A 391 -8.47 -5.76 10.71
C SER A 391 -8.25 -7.17 10.16
N TRP A 392 -7.41 -7.33 9.12
CA TRP A 392 -7.35 -8.54 8.32
C TRP A 392 -7.12 -9.82 9.14
N LYS A 393 -6.32 -9.76 10.20
CA LYS A 393 -6.09 -10.91 11.10
C LYS A 393 -7.39 -11.35 11.79
N ALA A 394 -8.12 -10.39 12.39
CA ALA A 394 -9.41 -10.67 13.00
C ALA A 394 -10.44 -11.07 11.94
N TRP A 395 -10.42 -10.40 10.79
CA TRP A 395 -11.28 -10.71 9.66
C TRP A 395 -11.09 -12.14 9.16
N ARG A 396 -9.84 -12.56 8.94
CA ARG A 396 -9.50 -13.92 8.52
C ARG A 396 -9.81 -14.95 9.61
N SER A 397 -9.51 -14.66 10.87
CA SER A 397 -9.86 -15.54 12.00
C SER A 397 -11.37 -15.77 12.11
N TYR A 398 -12.17 -14.81 11.69
CA TYR A 398 -13.62 -14.92 11.61
C TYR A 398 -14.06 -15.68 10.35
N THR A 399 -13.68 -15.22 9.15
CA THR A 399 -14.17 -15.76 7.88
C THR A 399 -13.56 -17.13 7.52
N ARG A 400 -12.45 -17.51 8.17
CA ARG A 400 -11.76 -18.82 8.04
C ARG A 400 -11.69 -19.55 9.38
N HIS A 401 -12.67 -19.30 10.24
CA HIS A 401 -12.76 -20.01 11.51
C HIS A 401 -12.84 -21.55 11.29
N PRO A 402 -12.29 -22.40 12.18
CA PRO A 402 -12.38 -23.85 12.04
C PRO A 402 -13.80 -24.38 11.82
N PHE A 403 -14.81 -23.74 12.39
CA PHE A 403 -16.22 -24.04 12.11
C PHE A 403 -16.55 -23.90 10.62
N VAL A 404 -16.12 -22.79 9.98
CA VAL A 404 -16.37 -22.51 8.56
C VAL A 404 -15.61 -23.51 7.68
N GLN A 405 -14.35 -23.81 8.02
CA GLN A 405 -13.53 -24.78 7.30
C GLN A 405 -14.14 -26.18 7.35
N GLN A 406 -14.53 -26.66 8.55
CA GLN A 406 -15.19 -27.94 8.73
C GLN A 406 -16.55 -28.02 8.02
N LEU A 407 -17.28 -26.90 7.97
CA LEU A 407 -18.52 -26.81 7.21
C LEU A 407 -18.27 -27.02 5.71
N GLY A 408 -17.27 -26.36 5.13
CA GLY A 408 -16.87 -26.53 3.74
C GLY A 408 -16.39 -27.94 3.40
N GLN A 409 -15.68 -28.58 4.31
CA GLN A 409 -15.17 -29.92 4.18
C GLN A 409 -16.22 -31.01 4.51
N ALA A 410 -17.44 -30.62 4.87
CA ALA A 410 -18.50 -31.53 5.35
C ALA A 410 -18.08 -32.42 6.55
N THR A 411 -17.15 -31.94 7.38
CA THR A 411 -16.64 -32.62 8.57
C THR A 411 -17.16 -32.03 9.89
N LEU A 412 -17.97 -30.94 9.79
CA LEU A 412 -18.53 -30.28 10.97
C LEU A 412 -19.47 -31.24 11.74
N PRO A 413 -19.28 -31.43 13.06
CA PRO A 413 -20.21 -32.22 13.88
C PRO A 413 -21.63 -31.66 13.82
N LYS A 414 -22.62 -32.56 13.70
CA LYS A 414 -24.04 -32.16 13.61
C LYS A 414 -24.47 -31.30 14.82
N GLU A 415 -23.99 -31.66 16.00
CA GLU A 415 -24.30 -30.95 17.26
C GLU A 415 -23.81 -29.48 17.20
N SER A 416 -22.62 -29.25 16.62
CA SER A 416 -22.06 -27.89 16.44
C SER A 416 -22.90 -27.10 15.46
N LEU A 417 -23.36 -27.72 14.36
CA LEU A 417 -24.26 -27.08 13.41
C LEU A 417 -25.61 -26.75 14.05
N CYS A 418 -26.22 -27.71 14.77
CA CYS A 418 -27.49 -27.50 15.47
C CYS A 418 -27.38 -26.34 16.48
N TRP A 419 -26.31 -26.29 17.26
CA TRP A 419 -26.08 -25.22 18.21
C TRP A 419 -25.93 -23.85 17.52
N PHE A 420 -25.18 -23.82 16.42
CA PHE A 420 -25.04 -22.59 15.62
C PHE A 420 -26.39 -22.13 15.09
N MET A 421 -27.19 -23.02 14.52
CA MET A 421 -28.52 -22.71 13.97
C MET A 421 -29.46 -22.13 15.03
N LEU A 422 -29.44 -22.64 16.25
CA LEU A 422 -30.23 -22.11 17.36
C LEU A 422 -29.79 -20.70 17.77
N GLN A 423 -28.48 -20.46 17.85
CA GLN A 423 -27.94 -19.15 18.19
C GLN A 423 -28.19 -18.11 17.07
N ASP A 424 -28.12 -18.53 15.82
CA ASP A 424 -28.36 -17.68 14.68
C ASP A 424 -29.85 -17.29 14.56
N TYR A 425 -30.76 -18.21 14.87
CA TYR A 425 -32.19 -17.88 15.00
C TYR A 425 -32.44 -16.80 16.06
N ALA A 426 -31.82 -16.91 17.23
CA ALA A 426 -31.91 -15.91 18.28
C ALA A 426 -31.31 -14.57 17.83
N TYR A 427 -30.18 -14.59 17.12
CA TYR A 427 -29.54 -13.42 16.53
C TYR A 427 -30.45 -12.70 15.51
N LEU A 428 -31.05 -13.44 14.56
CA LEU A 428 -31.95 -12.86 13.55
C LEU A 428 -33.16 -12.15 14.17
N LYS A 429 -33.71 -12.67 15.27
CA LYS A 429 -34.77 -11.99 16.05
C LYS A 429 -34.31 -10.62 16.56
N GLN A 430 -33.09 -10.52 17.09
CA GLN A 430 -32.54 -9.25 17.59
C GLN A 430 -32.21 -8.31 16.44
N TYR A 431 -31.76 -8.85 15.29
CA TYR A 431 -31.50 -8.07 14.09
C TYR A 431 -32.76 -7.35 13.59
N ALA A 432 -33.87 -8.08 13.47
CA ALA A 432 -35.15 -7.48 13.11
C ALA A 432 -35.60 -6.39 14.09
N ARG A 433 -35.37 -6.60 15.40
CA ARG A 433 -35.66 -5.59 16.44
C ARG A 433 -34.80 -4.34 16.29
N ALA A 434 -33.49 -4.49 16.00
CA ALA A 434 -32.59 -3.37 15.81
C ALA A 434 -32.99 -2.50 14.61
N LEU A 435 -33.38 -3.12 13.50
CA LEU A 435 -33.90 -2.39 12.31
C LEU A 435 -35.18 -1.60 12.68
N SER A 436 -36.10 -2.22 13.42
CA SER A 436 -37.33 -1.55 13.88
C SER A 436 -37.04 -0.38 14.82
N LYS A 437 -36.02 -0.52 15.67
CA LYS A 437 -35.57 0.51 16.61
C LYS A 437 -34.94 1.70 15.88
N ALA A 438 -34.08 1.44 14.89
CA ALA A 438 -33.43 2.47 14.08
C ALA A 438 -34.45 3.30 13.26
N VAL A 439 -35.52 2.67 12.77
CA VAL A 439 -36.63 3.39 12.09
C VAL A 439 -37.30 4.40 13.02
N ALA A 440 -37.44 4.08 14.29
CA ALA A 440 -38.09 4.95 15.26
C ALA A 440 -37.24 6.16 15.66
N HIS A 441 -35.98 6.24 15.25
CA HIS A 441 -35.11 7.35 15.58
C HIS A 441 -35.62 8.67 14.95
N PRO A 442 -35.68 9.78 15.71
CA PRO A 442 -36.31 11.05 15.26
C PRO A 442 -35.66 11.66 14.00
N ALA A 443 -34.38 11.35 13.71
CA ALA A 443 -33.67 11.83 12.53
C ALA A 443 -33.86 10.95 11.28
N SER A 444 -34.60 9.82 11.38
CA SER A 444 -34.85 8.94 10.23
C SER A 444 -35.77 9.62 9.21
N ASN A 445 -35.32 9.72 7.98
CA ASN A 445 -36.12 10.23 6.87
C ASN A 445 -36.93 9.09 6.19
N LEU A 446 -37.78 9.45 5.23
CA LEU A 446 -38.63 8.47 4.54
C LEU A 446 -37.83 7.38 3.81
N GLU A 447 -36.66 7.71 3.27
CA GLU A 447 -35.79 6.76 2.58
C GLU A 447 -35.14 5.76 3.55
N ASP A 448 -34.71 6.23 4.72
CA ASP A 448 -34.24 5.37 5.80
C ASP A 448 -35.35 4.39 6.25
N MET A 449 -36.57 4.87 6.40
CA MET A 449 -37.71 4.03 6.76
C MET A 449 -38.00 2.96 5.72
N LYS A 450 -37.96 3.31 4.41
CA LYS A 450 -38.11 2.33 3.32
C LYS A 450 -36.98 1.30 3.31
N SER A 451 -35.75 1.74 3.49
CA SER A 451 -34.58 0.87 3.54
C SER A 451 -34.67 -0.13 4.70
N CYS A 452 -35.02 0.34 5.89
CA CYS A 452 -35.21 -0.53 7.05
C CYS A 452 -36.36 -1.53 6.85
N ALA A 453 -37.48 -1.10 6.27
CA ALA A 453 -38.61 -1.99 5.98
C ALA A 453 -38.23 -3.10 4.99
N ALA A 454 -37.47 -2.76 3.95
CA ALA A 454 -36.96 -3.74 2.98
C ALA A 454 -35.99 -4.74 3.63
N MET A 455 -35.07 -4.26 4.45
CA MET A 455 -34.12 -5.12 5.19
C MET A 455 -34.84 -5.99 6.22
N SER A 456 -35.80 -5.45 6.96
CA SER A 456 -36.60 -6.24 7.92
C SER A 456 -37.37 -7.35 7.24
N LYS A 457 -37.95 -7.07 6.06
CA LYS A 457 -38.59 -8.09 5.25
C LYS A 457 -37.62 -9.20 4.85
N ALA A 458 -36.43 -8.85 4.37
CA ALA A 458 -35.41 -9.83 3.98
C ALA A 458 -34.99 -10.71 5.17
N VAL A 459 -34.79 -10.13 6.36
CA VAL A 459 -34.46 -10.89 7.59
C VAL A 459 -35.58 -11.86 7.96
N LEU A 460 -36.84 -11.44 7.85
CA LEU A 460 -37.98 -12.33 8.14
C LEU A 460 -38.12 -13.48 7.12
N GLU A 461 -37.81 -13.23 5.85
CA GLU A 461 -37.75 -14.28 4.81
C GLU A 461 -36.60 -15.26 5.08
N GLU A 462 -35.44 -14.77 5.49
CA GLU A 462 -34.30 -15.57 5.91
C GLU A 462 -34.64 -16.43 7.14
N MET A 463 -35.30 -15.88 8.13
CA MET A 463 -35.78 -16.65 9.29
C MET A 463 -36.69 -17.81 8.90
N GLN A 464 -37.56 -17.66 7.89
CA GLN A 464 -38.40 -18.76 7.40
C GLN A 464 -37.56 -19.88 6.75
N LEU A 465 -36.49 -19.52 6.01
CA LEU A 465 -35.56 -20.48 5.45
C LEU A 465 -34.81 -21.21 6.59
N HIS A 466 -34.39 -20.47 7.59
CA HIS A 466 -33.70 -20.96 8.77
C HIS A 466 -34.52 -22.00 9.54
N VAL A 467 -35.78 -21.73 9.77
CA VAL A 467 -36.74 -22.67 10.39
C VAL A 467 -36.80 -23.98 9.61
N ARG A 468 -36.95 -23.92 8.27
CA ARG A 468 -36.96 -25.14 7.44
C ARG A 468 -35.67 -25.95 7.52
N VAL A 469 -34.52 -25.30 7.67
CA VAL A 469 -33.24 -25.98 7.86
C VAL A 469 -33.17 -26.63 9.24
N CYS A 470 -33.60 -25.92 10.29
CA CYS A 470 -33.69 -26.44 11.65
C CYS A 470 -34.57 -27.72 11.74
N GLU A 471 -35.76 -27.68 11.11
CA GLU A 471 -36.65 -28.84 11.04
C GLU A 471 -35.98 -30.06 10.39
N ARG A 472 -35.23 -29.87 9.30
CA ARG A 472 -34.46 -30.95 8.65
C ARG A 472 -33.34 -31.52 9.55
N LEU A 473 -32.79 -30.71 10.41
CA LEU A 473 -31.78 -31.09 11.40
C LEU A 473 -32.39 -31.80 12.62
N GLY A 474 -33.73 -31.77 12.76
CA GLY A 474 -34.47 -32.34 13.89
C GLY A 474 -34.60 -31.37 15.07
N ILE A 475 -34.44 -30.08 14.87
CA ILE A 475 -34.63 -29.04 15.87
C ILE A 475 -36.10 -28.59 15.82
N SER A 476 -36.79 -28.65 16.94
CA SER A 476 -38.19 -28.25 17.02
C SER A 476 -38.36 -26.73 17.11
N SER A 477 -39.56 -26.24 16.79
CA SER A 477 -39.89 -24.81 16.99
C SER A 477 -39.81 -24.40 18.46
N GLU A 478 -40.12 -25.33 19.37
CA GLU A 478 -40.01 -25.10 20.82
C GLU A 478 -38.54 -24.93 21.26
N ASP A 479 -37.63 -25.76 20.73
CA ASP A 479 -36.18 -25.60 20.97
C ASP A 479 -35.66 -24.25 20.46
N MET A 480 -36.10 -23.80 19.28
CA MET A 480 -35.71 -22.50 18.72
C MET A 480 -36.20 -21.34 19.59
N GLU A 481 -37.44 -21.37 20.03
CA GLU A 481 -38.02 -20.28 20.84
C GLU A 481 -37.51 -20.26 22.27
N SER A 482 -37.20 -21.43 22.87
CA SER A 482 -36.71 -21.54 24.24
C SER A 482 -35.19 -21.41 24.36
N THR A 483 -34.47 -21.38 23.25
CA THR A 483 -33.01 -21.29 23.27
C THR A 483 -32.52 -20.00 23.94
N MET A 484 -31.70 -20.15 24.97
CA MET A 484 -31.00 -19.04 25.61
C MET A 484 -29.85 -18.55 24.74
N GLU A 485 -29.76 -17.23 24.56
CA GLU A 485 -28.64 -16.60 23.85
C GLU A 485 -27.31 -16.89 24.57
N SER A 486 -26.32 -17.32 23.82
CA SER A 486 -24.94 -17.48 24.32
C SER A 486 -24.33 -16.12 24.73
N ARG A 487 -23.26 -16.13 25.52
CA ARG A 487 -22.54 -14.91 25.87
C ARG A 487 -22.07 -14.14 24.64
N ALA A 488 -21.63 -14.83 23.60
CA ALA A 488 -21.19 -14.20 22.34
C ALA A 488 -22.37 -13.57 21.60
N THR A 489 -23.49 -14.29 21.50
CA THR A 489 -24.74 -13.78 20.89
C THR A 489 -25.22 -12.53 21.63
N VAL A 490 -25.35 -12.60 22.96
CA VAL A 490 -25.75 -11.46 23.81
C VAL A 490 -24.81 -10.26 23.63
N ALA A 491 -23.50 -10.48 23.63
CA ALA A 491 -22.53 -9.39 23.51
C ALA A 491 -22.69 -8.65 22.16
N TYR A 492 -22.85 -9.39 21.07
CA TYR A 492 -22.99 -8.80 19.74
C TYR A 492 -24.38 -8.17 19.54
N THR A 493 -25.44 -8.86 19.93
CA THR A 493 -26.81 -8.34 19.78
C THR A 493 -27.07 -7.10 20.62
N ARG A 494 -26.54 -7.04 21.84
CA ARG A 494 -26.62 -5.84 22.69
C ARG A 494 -25.90 -4.65 22.06
N PHE A 495 -24.69 -4.90 21.54
CA PHE A 495 -23.91 -3.84 20.89
C PHE A 495 -24.70 -3.17 19.75
N PHE A 496 -25.24 -3.94 18.79
CA PHE A 496 -25.97 -3.32 17.69
C PHE A 496 -27.37 -2.80 18.08
N LEU A 497 -28.00 -3.38 19.10
CA LEU A 497 -29.27 -2.84 19.65
C LEU A 497 -29.07 -1.49 20.34
N ASP A 498 -27.96 -1.30 21.06
CA ASP A 498 -27.62 -0.02 21.67
C ASP A 498 -27.27 1.02 20.57
N VAL A 499 -26.49 0.62 19.58
CA VAL A 499 -26.14 1.48 18.43
C VAL A 499 -27.37 1.86 17.59
N ALA A 500 -28.40 1.03 17.55
CA ALA A 500 -29.65 1.35 16.83
C ALA A 500 -30.38 2.59 17.40
N ASP A 501 -30.11 2.97 18.64
CA ASP A 501 -30.62 4.23 19.23
C ASP A 501 -29.98 5.48 18.62
N GLU A 502 -28.82 5.33 17.96
CA GLU A 502 -28.12 6.42 17.27
C GLU A 502 -28.59 6.61 15.81
N GLY A 503 -29.48 5.73 15.33
CA GLY A 503 -30.08 5.78 13.99
C GLY A 503 -29.56 4.72 13.02
N LEU A 504 -30.01 4.82 11.75
CA LEU A 504 -29.77 3.80 10.73
C LEU A 504 -28.27 3.68 10.35
N LEU A 505 -27.57 4.78 10.11
CA LEU A 505 -26.19 4.73 9.64
C LEU A 505 -25.24 4.07 10.67
N PRO A 506 -25.26 4.44 11.96
CA PRO A 506 -24.50 3.72 12.99
C PRO A 506 -24.86 2.22 13.06
N LEU A 507 -26.14 1.89 12.98
CA LEU A 507 -26.57 0.49 12.94
C LEU A 507 -25.99 -0.26 11.74
N MET A 508 -26.03 0.31 10.54
CA MET A 508 -25.46 -0.32 9.35
C MET A 508 -23.96 -0.56 9.47
N ILE A 509 -23.23 0.37 10.09
CA ILE A 509 -21.78 0.20 10.33
C ILE A 509 -21.54 -0.95 11.31
N SER A 510 -22.34 -1.06 12.37
CA SER A 510 -22.22 -2.14 13.36
C SER A 510 -22.53 -3.54 12.78
N LEU A 511 -23.40 -3.60 11.78
CA LEU A 511 -23.82 -4.83 11.10
C LEU A 511 -22.94 -5.17 9.87
N ALA A 512 -22.11 -4.23 9.43
CA ALA A 512 -21.30 -4.42 8.21
C ALA A 512 -20.36 -5.64 8.30
N SER A 513 -19.80 -5.92 9.49
CA SER A 513 -18.93 -7.09 9.69
C SER A 513 -19.69 -8.42 9.47
N CYS A 514 -20.95 -8.47 9.89
CA CYS A 514 -21.81 -9.63 9.66
C CYS A 514 -22.16 -9.75 8.17
N ALA A 515 -22.77 -8.73 7.57
CA ALA A 515 -23.25 -8.79 6.19
C ALA A 515 -22.11 -9.09 5.18
N VAL A 516 -20.98 -8.39 5.29
CA VAL A 516 -19.83 -8.59 4.40
C VAL A 516 -19.10 -9.89 4.71
N GLY A 517 -18.97 -10.27 5.98
CA GLY A 517 -18.31 -11.50 6.39
C GLY A 517 -19.04 -12.75 5.93
N TYR A 518 -20.37 -12.79 6.06
CA TYR A 518 -21.17 -13.91 5.55
C TYR A 518 -21.10 -14.03 4.02
N ALA A 519 -21.13 -12.89 3.31
CA ALA A 519 -20.95 -12.89 1.86
C ALA A 519 -19.57 -13.47 1.46
N GLU A 520 -18.50 -13.09 2.15
CA GLU A 520 -17.16 -13.62 1.92
C GLU A 520 -17.07 -15.12 2.25
N VAL A 521 -17.65 -15.56 3.37
CA VAL A 521 -17.71 -16.99 3.74
C VAL A 521 -18.44 -17.79 2.66
N GLY A 522 -19.58 -17.31 2.16
CA GLY A 522 -20.33 -17.98 1.11
C GLY A 522 -19.52 -18.14 -0.17
N LEU A 523 -18.89 -17.08 -0.65
CA LEU A 523 -18.05 -17.09 -1.84
C LEU A 523 -16.79 -17.97 -1.68
N TRP A 524 -16.23 -18.01 -0.49
CA TRP A 524 -15.09 -18.88 -0.20
C TRP A 524 -15.50 -20.35 -0.19
N LEU A 525 -16.61 -20.70 0.45
CA LEU A 525 -17.14 -22.08 0.49
C LEU A 525 -17.52 -22.58 -0.91
N GLU A 526 -18.02 -21.71 -1.78
CA GLU A 526 -18.31 -22.03 -3.18
C GLU A 526 -17.03 -22.43 -3.94
N LYS A 527 -15.94 -21.66 -3.75
CA LYS A 527 -14.63 -21.94 -4.37
C LYS A 527 -13.97 -23.23 -3.86
N GLU A 528 -14.11 -23.55 -2.57
CA GLU A 528 -13.53 -24.77 -2.00
C GLU A 528 -14.28 -26.04 -2.42
N ARG A 529 -15.49 -25.88 -2.97
CA ARG A 529 -16.33 -27.00 -3.43
C ARG A 529 -16.02 -27.43 -4.86
N ASP A 530 -15.49 -26.54 -5.69
CA ASP A 530 -15.07 -26.78 -7.08
C ASP A 530 -13.62 -27.27 -7.13
#